data_7152a8b91ac330324d2fd6aa30ccacb3
#
_entry.id   7152a8b91ac330324d2fd6aa30ccacb3
#
_cell.length_a   1.000
_cell.length_b   1.000
_cell.length_c   1.000
_cell.angle_alpha   90.00
_cell.angle_beta   90.00
_cell.angle_gamma   90.00
#
_symmetry.space_group_name_H-M   'P 1'
#
loop_
_entity.id
_entity.type
_entity.pdbx_description
1 polymer ?
#
loop_
_entity_poly.entity_id
_entity_poly.type
_entity_poly.pdbx_seq_one_letter_code
_entity_poly.pdbx_strand_id
1 'polypeptide(L)'
;MSDIPSAHPTKDQICTKVLNDLSDMAKGCKSGGFKNLKSYIETVKADLESGTFPKYPFLEMASGRLYEDYWGSRFFKRACKKQFWDYAIIYFSIHDAADKLRTEMQYKQVLESALGRKQPDDEELSNRVDRHHAEFNRYVRNLNWPFMTRDAKFDLTAKAIQDLWSNYYSVCHTYLVSELNRYVDNEQRNKTVAHDILKYKKMCGYYSDVQELRNSISHACGVKREGKQITFALYDRVQEELTYDEKEFYYLPFFIVEKTRFVFAMMSLIHLDIGIRLIQNYDNIVFDNE
;
A
#
# COMPACT_ATOMS: atom_id res chain seq x y z
N MET A 1 -46.06 -0.78 13.90
CA MET A 1 -45.24 0.25 13.25
C MET A 1 -43.97 -0.45 12.83
N SER A 2 -43.84 -0.77 11.58
CA SER A 2 -42.62 -1.39 11.04
C SER A 2 -41.56 -0.28 10.95
N ASP A 3 -40.47 -0.43 11.71
CA ASP A 3 -39.29 0.41 11.61
C ASP A 3 -38.78 0.38 10.18
N ILE A 4 -39.03 1.43 9.43
CA ILE A 4 -38.35 1.68 8.16
C ILE A 4 -36.88 1.91 8.56
N PRO A 5 -35.92 1.09 8.10
CA PRO A 5 -34.53 1.32 8.43
C PRO A 5 -34.18 2.74 7.96
N SER A 6 -33.63 3.57 8.85
CA SER A 6 -33.14 4.89 8.48
C SER A 6 -32.18 4.72 7.30
N ALA A 7 -32.36 5.49 6.23
CA ALA A 7 -31.55 5.40 5.02
C ALA A 7 -30.05 5.71 5.26
N HIS A 8 -29.73 6.20 6.47
CA HIS A 8 -28.37 6.63 6.84
C HIS A 8 -27.86 5.87 8.08
N PRO A 9 -26.55 5.54 8.13
CA PRO A 9 -25.95 4.88 9.28
C PRO A 9 -25.99 5.79 10.52
N THR A 10 -26.25 5.19 11.67
CA THR A 10 -26.18 5.92 12.94
C THR A 10 -24.74 6.15 13.36
N LYS A 11 -24.50 7.14 14.22
CA LYS A 11 -23.18 7.41 14.81
C LYS A 11 -22.59 6.17 15.47
N ASP A 12 -23.41 5.39 16.19
CA ASP A 12 -22.99 4.16 16.85
C ASP A 12 -22.58 3.06 15.86
N GLN A 13 -23.26 2.95 14.73
CA GLN A 13 -22.89 2.01 13.68
C GLN A 13 -21.52 2.36 13.06
N ILE A 14 -21.25 3.64 12.82
CA ILE A 14 -19.97 4.11 12.32
C ILE A 14 -18.87 3.87 13.38
N CYS A 15 -19.15 4.21 14.64
CA CYS A 15 -18.20 4.01 15.74
C CYS A 15 -17.82 2.54 15.89
N THR A 16 -18.82 1.65 15.90
CA THR A 16 -18.61 0.19 16.00
C THR A 16 -17.74 -0.31 14.83
N LYS A 17 -18.00 0.15 13.60
CA LYS A 17 -17.19 -0.23 12.46
C LYS A 17 -15.75 0.25 12.59
N VAL A 18 -15.53 1.50 12.93
CA VAL A 18 -14.17 2.07 13.11
C VAL A 18 -13.40 1.32 14.19
N LEU A 19 -14.05 0.98 15.33
CA LEU A 19 -13.42 0.19 16.39
C LEU A 19 -13.04 -1.22 15.95
N ASN A 20 -13.86 -1.86 15.12
CA ASN A 20 -13.57 -3.17 14.54
C ASN A 20 -12.38 -3.07 13.57
N ASP A 21 -12.37 -2.09 12.68
CA ASP A 21 -11.30 -1.86 11.71
C ASP A 21 -9.96 -1.56 12.42
N LEU A 22 -9.98 -0.71 13.47
CA LEU A 22 -8.80 -0.47 14.32
C LEU A 22 -8.29 -1.76 14.98
N SER A 23 -9.21 -2.60 15.47
CA SER A 23 -8.86 -3.89 16.08
C SER A 23 -8.21 -4.83 15.10
N ASP A 24 -8.73 -4.91 13.88
CA ASP A 24 -8.19 -5.78 12.83
C ASP A 24 -6.85 -5.26 12.33
N MET A 25 -6.69 -3.96 12.17
CA MET A 25 -5.41 -3.36 11.83
C MET A 25 -4.36 -3.61 12.91
N ALA A 26 -4.71 -3.47 14.20
CA ALA A 26 -3.80 -3.77 15.31
C ALA A 26 -3.38 -5.25 15.34
N LYS A 27 -4.29 -6.18 15.00
CA LYS A 27 -3.97 -7.62 14.82
C LYS A 27 -2.97 -7.83 13.68
N GLY A 28 -3.20 -7.18 12.52
CA GLY A 28 -2.30 -7.23 11.36
C GLY A 28 -0.89 -6.74 11.68
N CYS A 29 -0.75 -5.71 12.53
CA CYS A 29 0.54 -5.18 12.95
C CYS A 29 1.39 -6.18 13.77
N LYS A 30 0.80 -7.19 14.40
CA LYS A 30 1.54 -8.19 15.19
C LYS A 30 2.50 -9.03 14.35
N SER A 31 2.07 -9.42 13.16
CA SER A 31 2.83 -10.28 12.25
C SER A 31 3.91 -9.56 11.47
N GLY A 32 3.79 -8.23 11.29
CA GLY A 32 4.66 -7.42 10.45
C GLY A 32 5.78 -6.66 11.17
N GLY A 33 5.84 -6.69 12.50
CA GLY A 33 6.85 -5.93 13.28
C GLY A 33 6.53 -4.43 13.43
N PHE A 34 5.30 -4.01 13.13
CA PHE A 34 4.81 -2.62 13.25
C PHE A 34 4.43 -2.27 14.70
N LYS A 35 5.40 -2.25 15.60
CA LYS A 35 5.15 -2.07 17.04
C LYS A 35 4.64 -0.68 17.40
N ASN A 36 5.24 0.36 16.81
CA ASN A 36 4.88 1.74 17.12
C ASN A 36 3.49 2.07 16.57
N LEU A 37 3.18 1.61 15.35
CA LEU A 37 1.87 1.77 14.75
C LEU A 37 0.81 1.03 15.56
N LYS A 38 1.09 -0.22 15.98
CA LYS A 38 0.16 -1.02 16.78
C LYS A 38 -0.17 -0.33 18.11
N SER A 39 0.85 0.10 18.85
CA SER A 39 0.66 0.78 20.14
C SER A 39 -0.18 2.05 19.96
N TYR A 40 0.05 2.80 18.90
CA TYR A 40 -0.70 4.01 18.60
C TYR A 40 -2.17 3.70 18.26
N ILE A 41 -2.43 2.69 17.42
CA ILE A 41 -3.80 2.25 17.08
C ILE A 41 -4.55 1.79 18.34
N GLU A 42 -3.91 1.04 19.23
CA GLU A 42 -4.50 0.59 20.50
C GLU A 42 -4.85 1.79 21.41
N THR A 43 -4.02 2.84 21.44
CA THR A 43 -4.32 4.07 22.17
C THR A 43 -5.56 4.78 21.59
N VAL A 44 -5.60 4.98 20.27
CA VAL A 44 -6.73 5.63 19.60
C VAL A 44 -8.02 4.84 19.82
N LYS A 45 -7.95 3.49 19.79
CA LYS A 45 -9.09 2.65 20.08
C LYS A 45 -9.62 2.88 21.50
N ALA A 46 -8.75 2.89 22.50
CA ALA A 46 -9.13 3.15 23.89
C ALA A 46 -9.73 4.55 24.08
N ASP A 47 -9.17 5.55 23.39
CA ASP A 47 -9.71 6.92 23.40
C ASP A 47 -11.14 6.95 22.84
N LEU A 48 -11.39 6.32 21.70
CA LEU A 48 -12.73 6.26 21.08
C LEU A 48 -13.73 5.49 21.96
N GLU A 49 -13.31 4.39 22.59
CA GLU A 49 -14.15 3.60 23.53
C GLU A 49 -14.54 4.44 24.77
N SER A 50 -13.68 5.37 25.18
CA SER A 50 -13.99 6.30 26.29
C SER A 50 -14.73 7.56 25.86
N GLY A 51 -15.08 7.69 24.56
CA GLY A 51 -15.71 8.90 24.01
C GLY A 51 -14.75 10.08 23.80
N THR A 52 -13.45 9.83 23.87
CA THR A 52 -12.40 10.84 23.61
C THR A 52 -11.94 10.75 22.16
N PHE A 53 -11.55 11.89 21.58
CA PHE A 53 -11.03 11.90 20.21
C PHE A 53 -9.56 12.32 20.19
N PRO A 54 -8.77 11.83 19.21
CA PRO A 54 -7.38 12.23 19.05
C PRO A 54 -7.26 13.74 18.87
N LYS A 55 -6.32 14.37 19.57
CA LYS A 55 -6.05 15.82 19.45
C LYS A 55 -5.50 16.22 18.08
N TYR A 56 -4.86 15.29 17.40
CA TYR A 56 -4.20 15.48 16.11
C TYR A 56 -4.86 14.62 15.05
N PRO A 57 -4.73 14.98 13.76
CA PRO A 57 -5.22 14.16 12.67
C PRO A 57 -4.66 12.74 12.76
N PHE A 58 -5.55 11.75 12.78
CA PHE A 58 -5.16 10.34 12.95
C PHE A 58 -4.21 9.88 11.85
N LEU A 59 -4.52 10.23 10.59
CA LEU A 59 -3.69 9.85 9.46
C LEU A 59 -2.24 10.36 9.59
N GLU A 60 -2.06 11.61 10.00
CA GLU A 60 -0.73 12.22 10.16
C GLU A 60 0.10 11.48 11.21
N MET A 61 -0.48 11.25 12.38
CA MET A 61 0.20 10.54 13.47
C MET A 61 0.47 9.07 13.14
N ALA A 62 -0.53 8.37 12.61
CA ALA A 62 -0.43 6.95 12.29
C ALA A 62 0.53 6.69 11.12
N SER A 63 0.56 7.57 10.13
CA SER A 63 1.49 7.48 9.02
C SER A 63 2.93 7.72 9.44
N GLY A 64 3.17 8.64 10.40
CA GLY A 64 4.48 8.81 11.03
C GLY A 64 4.96 7.55 11.73
N ARG A 65 4.08 6.87 12.48
CA ARG A 65 4.40 5.59 13.15
C ARG A 65 4.65 4.45 12.18
N LEU A 66 3.84 4.37 11.13
CA LEU A 66 4.04 3.40 10.05
C LEU A 66 5.42 3.59 9.39
N TYR A 67 5.79 4.83 9.14
CA TYR A 67 7.10 5.18 8.58
C TYR A 67 8.26 4.80 9.52
N GLU A 68 8.15 5.10 10.81
CA GLU A 68 9.16 4.72 11.80
C GLU A 68 9.36 3.20 11.86
N ASP A 69 8.28 2.43 11.84
CA ASP A 69 8.32 0.98 11.86
C ASP A 69 8.94 0.41 10.57
N TYR A 70 8.57 0.93 9.42
CA TYR A 70 9.18 0.56 8.14
C TYR A 70 10.67 0.87 8.12
N TRP A 71 11.04 2.10 8.50
CA TRP A 71 12.44 2.52 8.56
C TRP A 71 13.25 1.73 9.58
N GLY A 72 12.66 1.40 10.72
CA GLY A 72 13.25 0.58 11.76
C GLY A 72 13.50 -0.87 11.32
N SER A 73 12.82 -1.40 10.30
CA SER A 73 12.94 -2.79 9.91
C SER A 73 14.34 -3.09 9.34
N ARG A 74 14.95 -4.21 9.82
CA ARG A 74 16.25 -4.68 9.30
C ARG A 74 16.23 -4.91 7.80
N PHE A 75 15.09 -5.32 7.33
CA PHE A 75 14.84 -5.65 5.93
C PHE A 75 14.91 -4.39 5.07
N PHE A 76 14.16 -3.37 5.47
CA PHE A 76 14.14 -2.08 4.83
C PHE A 76 15.52 -1.41 4.78
N LYS A 77 16.24 -1.43 5.90
CA LYS A 77 17.61 -0.90 5.97
C LYS A 77 18.58 -1.57 4.98
N ARG A 78 18.40 -2.85 4.68
CA ARG A 78 19.22 -3.58 3.71
C ARG A 78 18.84 -3.30 2.27
N ALA A 79 17.54 -3.29 1.98
CA ALA A 79 17.03 -3.07 0.64
C ALA A 79 17.16 -1.61 0.16
N CYS A 80 17.13 -0.65 1.10
CA CYS A 80 16.91 0.76 0.79
C CYS A 80 18.01 1.71 1.26
N LYS A 81 19.20 1.22 1.57
CA LYS A 81 20.31 2.05 2.08
C LYS A 81 20.65 3.26 1.18
N LYS A 82 20.40 3.15 -0.14
CA LYS A 82 20.55 4.23 -1.12
C LYS A 82 19.26 4.99 -1.43
N GLN A 83 18.10 4.50 -0.99
CA GLN A 83 16.79 4.89 -1.52
C GLN A 83 15.79 5.31 -0.44
N PHE A 84 16.29 5.68 0.73
CA PHE A 84 15.49 6.20 1.83
C PHE A 84 14.53 7.31 1.41
N TRP A 85 15.02 8.23 0.61
CA TRP A 85 14.26 9.38 0.14
C TRP A 85 13.12 9.00 -0.79
N ASP A 86 13.25 7.91 -1.55
CA ASP A 86 12.20 7.43 -2.44
C ASP A 86 10.98 6.94 -1.65
N TYR A 87 11.21 6.32 -0.49
CA TYR A 87 10.13 5.90 0.42
C TYR A 87 9.47 7.05 1.15
N ALA A 88 10.25 8.01 1.61
CA ALA A 88 9.70 9.23 2.19
C ALA A 88 8.79 9.96 1.22
N ILE A 89 9.16 9.96 -0.05
CA ILE A 89 8.37 10.59 -1.12
C ILE A 89 7.08 9.79 -1.41
N ILE A 90 7.10 8.45 -1.37
CA ILE A 90 5.89 7.62 -1.46
C ILE A 90 4.91 7.99 -0.35
N TYR A 91 5.42 8.04 0.87
CA TYR A 91 4.67 8.42 2.04
C TYR A 91 4.01 9.79 1.87
N PHE A 92 4.79 10.83 1.55
CA PHE A 92 4.26 12.18 1.35
C PHE A 92 3.29 12.28 0.18
N SER A 93 3.51 11.54 -0.90
CA SER A 93 2.61 11.57 -2.06
C SER A 93 1.26 10.93 -1.76
N ILE A 94 1.22 9.83 -1.00
CA ILE A 94 -0.04 9.21 -0.57
C ILE A 94 -0.73 10.12 0.44
N HIS A 95 0.02 10.73 1.34
CA HIS A 95 -0.51 11.71 2.29
C HIS A 95 -1.13 12.91 1.58
N ASP A 96 -0.44 13.52 0.61
CA ASP A 96 -0.96 14.64 -0.18
C ASP A 96 -2.20 14.27 -1.00
N ALA A 97 -2.22 13.06 -1.58
CA ALA A 97 -3.39 12.55 -2.29
C ALA A 97 -4.58 12.35 -1.34
N ALA A 98 -4.35 11.82 -0.14
CA ALA A 98 -5.36 11.66 0.89
C ALA A 98 -5.90 13.01 1.38
N ASP A 99 -5.05 14.02 1.53
CA ASP A 99 -5.47 15.37 1.92
C ASP A 99 -6.33 16.03 0.85
N LYS A 100 -5.98 15.88 -0.42
CA LYS A 100 -6.81 16.36 -1.52
C LYS A 100 -8.17 15.68 -1.57
N LEU A 101 -8.21 14.35 -1.36
CA LEU A 101 -9.46 13.61 -1.29
C LEU A 101 -10.34 14.06 -0.14
N ARG A 102 -9.77 14.38 1.03
CA ARG A 102 -10.51 14.87 2.20
C ARG A 102 -11.27 16.18 1.93
N THR A 103 -10.74 17.07 1.10
CA THR A 103 -11.36 18.36 0.76
C THR A 103 -12.46 18.24 -0.28
N GLU A 104 -12.55 17.13 -1.00
CA GLU A 104 -13.44 16.94 -2.14
C GLU A 104 -14.54 15.89 -1.89
N MET A 105 -14.55 15.27 -0.72
CA MET A 105 -15.50 14.21 -0.37
C MET A 105 -16.94 14.70 -0.26
N GLN A 106 -17.83 13.96 -0.92
CA GLN A 106 -19.26 14.06 -0.63
C GLN A 106 -19.57 13.15 0.57
N TYR A 107 -20.15 13.72 1.62
CA TYR A 107 -20.43 13.03 2.89
C TYR A 107 -21.25 11.73 2.72
N LYS A 108 -22.19 11.68 1.76
CA LYS A 108 -23.01 10.49 1.49
C LYS A 108 -22.16 9.27 1.11
N GLN A 109 -21.21 9.45 0.21
CA GLN A 109 -20.33 8.37 -0.27
C GLN A 109 -19.38 7.87 0.84
N VAL A 110 -18.93 8.79 1.67
CA VAL A 110 -18.09 8.47 2.84
C VAL A 110 -18.85 7.60 3.85
N LEU A 111 -20.11 7.93 4.11
CA LEU A 111 -20.99 7.17 5.01
C LEU A 111 -21.26 5.76 4.46
N GLU A 112 -21.52 5.62 3.17
CA GLU A 112 -21.71 4.32 2.51
C GLU A 112 -20.46 3.46 2.58
N SER A 113 -19.27 4.06 2.41
CA SER A 113 -17.99 3.38 2.57
C SER A 113 -17.74 2.94 4.01
N ALA A 114 -18.05 3.79 5.00
CA ALA A 114 -17.90 3.47 6.41
C ALA A 114 -18.75 2.25 6.83
N LEU A 115 -19.84 1.97 6.16
CA LEU A 115 -20.68 0.78 6.40
C LEU A 115 -20.18 -0.50 5.72
N GLY A 116 -19.11 -0.43 4.94
CA GLY A 116 -18.48 -1.62 4.38
C GLY A 116 -19.32 -2.33 3.33
N ARG A 117 -20.09 -1.61 2.50
CA ARG A 117 -20.72 -2.21 1.33
C ARG A 117 -19.62 -2.77 0.42
N LYS A 118 -19.60 -4.10 0.24
CA LYS A 118 -18.68 -4.75 -0.69
C LYS A 118 -18.92 -4.20 -2.09
N GLN A 119 -17.86 -3.67 -2.70
CA GLN A 119 -17.87 -3.37 -4.12
C GLN A 119 -17.78 -4.69 -4.92
N PRO A 120 -18.37 -4.78 -6.11
CA PRO A 120 -18.30 -6.00 -6.94
C PRO A 120 -16.87 -6.50 -7.22
N ASP A 121 -15.90 -5.60 -7.21
CA ASP A 121 -14.49 -5.90 -7.52
C ASP A 121 -13.67 -6.42 -6.33
N ASP A 122 -14.23 -6.45 -5.11
CA ASP A 122 -13.48 -6.87 -3.90
C ASP A 122 -13.01 -8.33 -3.97
N GLU A 123 -13.77 -9.21 -4.63
CA GLU A 123 -13.39 -10.62 -4.80
C GLU A 123 -12.25 -10.77 -5.81
N GLU A 124 -12.29 -10.07 -6.94
CA GLU A 124 -11.23 -10.10 -7.94
C GLU A 124 -9.93 -9.52 -7.37
N LEU A 125 -10.03 -8.42 -6.62
CA LEU A 125 -8.88 -7.81 -5.97
C LEU A 125 -8.25 -8.75 -4.94
N SER A 126 -9.08 -9.40 -4.09
CA SER A 126 -8.61 -10.39 -3.10
C SER A 126 -7.84 -11.52 -3.79
N ASN A 127 -8.40 -12.08 -4.87
CA ASN A 127 -7.75 -13.13 -5.65
C ASN A 127 -6.40 -12.69 -6.25
N ARG A 128 -6.29 -11.44 -6.69
CA ARG A 128 -5.03 -10.88 -7.21
C ARG A 128 -3.98 -10.69 -6.11
N VAL A 129 -4.39 -10.22 -4.93
CA VAL A 129 -3.53 -10.06 -3.76
C VAL A 129 -3.02 -11.40 -3.28
N ASP A 130 -3.89 -12.41 -3.18
CA ASP A 130 -3.52 -13.77 -2.77
C ASP A 130 -2.53 -14.41 -3.75
N ARG A 131 -2.75 -14.22 -5.05
CA ARG A 131 -1.80 -14.66 -6.08
C ARG A 131 -0.43 -14.01 -5.91
N HIS A 132 -0.40 -12.69 -5.71
CA HIS A 132 0.84 -11.95 -5.48
C HIS A 132 1.61 -12.46 -4.25
N HIS A 133 0.91 -12.72 -3.15
CA HIS A 133 1.50 -13.32 -1.96
C HIS A 133 1.97 -14.76 -2.17
N ALA A 134 1.21 -15.56 -2.92
CA ALA A 134 1.60 -16.95 -3.23
C ALA A 134 2.87 -16.99 -4.08
N GLU A 135 3.01 -16.12 -5.07
CA GLU A 135 4.22 -15.99 -5.90
C GLU A 135 5.43 -15.60 -5.06
N PHE A 136 5.26 -14.63 -4.17
CA PHE A 136 6.34 -14.23 -3.25
C PHE A 136 6.74 -15.36 -2.29
N ASN A 137 5.78 -16.04 -1.68
CA ASN A 137 6.06 -17.16 -0.78
C ASN A 137 6.78 -18.30 -1.51
N ARG A 138 6.42 -18.56 -2.76
CA ARG A 138 7.13 -19.52 -3.62
C ARG A 138 8.58 -19.10 -3.85
N TYR A 139 8.81 -17.82 -4.16
CA TYR A 139 10.15 -17.26 -4.31
C TYR A 139 11.00 -17.45 -3.05
N VAL A 140 10.48 -17.03 -1.88
CA VAL A 140 11.19 -17.14 -0.59
C VAL A 140 11.56 -18.59 -0.25
N ARG A 141 10.61 -19.51 -0.46
CA ARG A 141 10.84 -20.94 -0.23
C ARG A 141 11.96 -21.48 -1.10
N ASN A 142 11.94 -21.14 -2.37
CA ASN A 142 12.94 -21.64 -3.32
C ASN A 142 14.30 -20.96 -3.11
N LEU A 143 14.35 -19.66 -2.79
CA LEU A 143 15.59 -18.93 -2.52
C LEU A 143 16.40 -19.56 -1.36
N ASN A 144 15.72 -20.13 -0.38
CA ASN A 144 16.33 -20.77 0.79
C ASN A 144 16.73 -22.23 0.56
N TRP A 145 16.59 -22.74 -0.67
CA TRP A 145 17.01 -24.11 -0.99
C TRP A 145 18.54 -24.26 -0.87
N PRO A 146 19.04 -25.18 -0.04
CA PRO A 146 20.47 -25.24 0.32
C PRO A 146 21.39 -25.57 -0.84
N PHE A 147 20.89 -26.25 -1.87
CA PHE A 147 21.68 -26.70 -3.03
C PHE A 147 21.51 -25.80 -4.27
N MET A 148 20.91 -24.63 -4.11
CA MET A 148 20.69 -23.72 -5.23
C MET A 148 22.01 -23.10 -5.70
N THR A 149 22.33 -23.28 -6.97
CA THR A 149 23.49 -22.65 -7.60
C THR A 149 23.30 -21.14 -7.73
N ARG A 150 24.38 -20.41 -7.95
CA ARG A 150 24.34 -18.97 -8.16
C ARG A 150 23.50 -18.61 -9.39
N ASP A 151 23.62 -19.38 -10.46
CA ASP A 151 22.84 -19.17 -11.70
C ASP A 151 21.36 -19.43 -11.46
N ALA A 152 21.00 -20.53 -10.79
CA ALA A 152 19.62 -20.82 -10.45
C ALA A 152 18.99 -19.75 -9.53
N LYS A 153 19.77 -19.16 -8.62
CA LYS A 153 19.31 -18.02 -7.79
C LYS A 153 19.04 -16.77 -8.64
N PHE A 154 19.93 -16.49 -9.58
CA PHE A 154 19.76 -15.38 -10.51
C PHE A 154 18.47 -15.54 -11.33
N ASP A 155 18.29 -16.70 -11.99
CA ASP A 155 17.11 -16.97 -12.82
C ASP A 155 15.81 -16.94 -12.02
N LEU A 156 15.82 -17.52 -10.82
CA LEU A 156 14.68 -17.47 -9.89
C LEU A 156 14.32 -16.02 -9.52
N THR A 157 15.34 -15.21 -9.24
CA THR A 157 15.13 -13.79 -8.86
C THR A 157 14.63 -12.96 -10.04
N ALA A 158 15.24 -13.14 -11.21
CA ALA A 158 14.82 -12.47 -12.42
C ALA A 158 13.34 -12.75 -12.75
N LYS A 159 12.95 -14.04 -12.67
CA LYS A 159 11.56 -14.43 -12.84
C LYS A 159 10.64 -13.83 -11.77
N ALA A 160 11.04 -13.85 -10.50
CA ALA A 160 10.25 -13.27 -9.43
C ALA A 160 10.06 -11.76 -9.61
N ILE A 161 11.07 -11.02 -10.07
CA ILE A 161 10.97 -9.61 -10.39
C ILE A 161 9.95 -9.38 -11.51
N GLN A 162 9.98 -10.18 -12.59
CA GLN A 162 9.02 -10.07 -13.68
C GLN A 162 7.58 -10.28 -13.19
N ASP A 163 7.35 -11.38 -12.47
CA ASP A 163 6.02 -11.79 -12.02
C ASP A 163 5.46 -10.80 -10.98
N LEU A 164 6.24 -10.48 -9.95
CA LEU A 164 5.81 -9.60 -8.86
C LEU A 164 5.64 -8.15 -9.30
N TRP A 165 6.52 -7.64 -10.15
CA TRP A 165 6.41 -6.27 -10.65
C TRP A 165 5.25 -6.08 -11.60
N SER A 166 4.99 -7.04 -12.49
CA SER A 166 3.83 -7.00 -13.39
C SER A 166 2.52 -6.99 -12.60
N ASN A 167 2.46 -7.76 -11.52
CA ASN A 167 1.30 -7.81 -10.63
C ASN A 167 1.22 -6.58 -9.71
N TYR A 168 2.36 -6.01 -9.27
CA TYR A 168 2.40 -4.87 -8.35
C TYR A 168 1.57 -3.69 -8.87
N TYR A 169 1.85 -3.23 -10.08
CA TYR A 169 1.14 -2.08 -10.63
C TYR A 169 -0.36 -2.37 -10.76
N SER A 170 -0.70 -3.52 -11.34
CA SER A 170 -2.10 -3.91 -11.52
C SER A 170 -2.84 -4.02 -10.20
N VAL A 171 -2.27 -4.71 -9.21
CA VAL A 171 -2.87 -4.90 -7.88
C VAL A 171 -3.04 -3.56 -7.17
N CYS A 172 -1.98 -2.76 -7.08
CA CYS A 172 -2.05 -1.48 -6.36
C CYS A 172 -2.94 -0.47 -7.09
N HIS A 173 -2.91 -0.41 -8.42
CA HIS A 173 -3.76 0.50 -9.18
C HIS A 173 -5.24 0.15 -9.02
N THR A 174 -5.61 -1.13 -9.21
CA THR A 174 -6.99 -1.59 -9.03
C THR A 174 -7.48 -1.32 -7.61
N TYR A 175 -6.64 -1.62 -6.61
CA TYR A 175 -6.96 -1.35 -5.21
C TYR A 175 -7.18 0.14 -4.94
N LEU A 176 -6.27 1.01 -5.35
CA LEU A 176 -6.41 2.45 -5.17
C LEU A 176 -7.66 2.99 -5.86
N VAL A 177 -7.93 2.57 -7.10
CA VAL A 177 -9.13 3.01 -7.82
C VAL A 177 -10.40 2.54 -7.12
N SER A 178 -10.47 1.27 -6.70
CA SER A 178 -11.60 0.73 -5.95
C SER A 178 -11.85 1.52 -4.66
N GLU A 179 -10.78 1.79 -3.91
CA GLU A 179 -10.89 2.56 -2.67
C GLU A 179 -11.28 4.03 -2.91
N LEU A 180 -10.73 4.67 -3.95
CA LEU A 180 -11.08 6.04 -4.32
C LEU A 180 -12.53 6.16 -4.82
N ASN A 181 -13.04 5.15 -5.53
CA ASN A 181 -14.44 5.10 -5.99
C ASN A 181 -15.44 5.06 -4.84
N ARG A 182 -15.02 4.66 -3.64
CA ARG A 182 -15.86 4.71 -2.44
C ARG A 182 -16.14 6.15 -1.96
N TYR A 183 -15.27 7.09 -2.32
CA TYR A 183 -15.32 8.47 -1.81
C TYR A 183 -15.65 9.52 -2.86
N VAL A 184 -15.30 9.25 -4.12
CA VAL A 184 -15.46 10.19 -5.22
C VAL A 184 -16.08 9.48 -6.42
N ASP A 185 -17.28 9.88 -6.82
CA ASP A 185 -17.96 9.35 -8.01
C ASP A 185 -17.39 9.96 -9.29
N ASN A 186 -16.13 9.66 -9.57
CA ASN A 186 -15.46 10.05 -10.81
C ASN A 186 -14.35 9.05 -11.14
N GLU A 187 -14.73 7.95 -11.78
CA GLU A 187 -13.83 6.86 -12.10
C GLU A 187 -12.59 7.29 -12.90
N GLN A 188 -12.76 8.17 -13.90
CA GLN A 188 -11.63 8.63 -14.71
C GLN A 188 -10.62 9.44 -13.89
N ARG A 189 -11.10 10.29 -12.99
CA ARG A 189 -10.26 11.05 -12.06
C ARG A 189 -9.54 10.12 -11.08
N ASN A 190 -10.27 9.14 -10.53
CA ASN A 190 -9.71 8.18 -9.58
C ASN A 190 -8.62 7.32 -10.22
N LYS A 191 -8.79 6.90 -11.48
CA LYS A 191 -7.75 6.23 -12.27
C LYS A 191 -6.51 7.12 -12.44
N THR A 192 -6.69 8.40 -12.72
CA THR A 192 -5.58 9.36 -12.86
C THR A 192 -4.85 9.54 -11.53
N VAL A 193 -5.59 9.75 -10.43
CA VAL A 193 -5.01 9.90 -9.09
C VAL A 193 -4.25 8.63 -8.67
N ALA A 194 -4.83 7.45 -8.86
CA ALA A 194 -4.16 6.18 -8.56
C ALA A 194 -2.87 6.00 -9.38
N HIS A 195 -2.91 6.35 -10.66
CA HIS A 195 -1.75 6.31 -11.53
C HIS A 195 -0.66 7.29 -11.06
N ASP A 196 -1.03 8.51 -10.68
CA ASP A 196 -0.10 9.52 -10.21
C ASP A 196 0.54 9.13 -8.88
N ILE A 197 -0.23 8.55 -7.95
CA ILE A 197 0.30 7.99 -6.70
C ILE A 197 1.36 6.93 -7.00
N LEU A 198 1.11 6.02 -7.93
CA LEU A 198 2.01 4.91 -8.24
C LEU A 198 3.21 5.33 -9.10
N LYS A 199 3.04 6.37 -9.92
CA LYS A 199 4.06 6.85 -10.88
C LYS A 199 4.66 8.21 -10.54
N TYR A 200 4.42 8.74 -9.34
CA TYR A 200 4.93 10.06 -8.98
C TYR A 200 6.43 10.18 -9.25
N LYS A 201 6.81 11.14 -10.09
CA LYS A 201 8.16 11.24 -10.70
C LYS A 201 9.33 11.29 -9.70
N LYS A 202 9.11 11.80 -8.49
CA LYS A 202 10.15 11.80 -7.44
C LYS A 202 10.26 10.49 -6.67
N MET A 203 9.22 9.63 -6.75
CA MET A 203 9.27 8.24 -6.31
C MET A 203 9.90 7.34 -7.35
N CYS A 204 10.04 7.84 -8.55
CA CYS A 204 10.26 7.08 -9.75
C CYS A 204 11.72 6.77 -10.03
N GLY A 205 12.68 7.31 -9.31
CA GLY A 205 14.05 6.83 -9.48
C GLY A 205 14.07 5.32 -9.38
N TYR A 206 13.51 4.79 -8.29
CA TYR A 206 13.47 3.34 -8.09
C TYR A 206 12.36 2.62 -8.85
N TYR A 207 11.19 3.25 -9.05
CA TYR A 207 10.13 2.67 -9.88
C TYR A 207 10.60 2.53 -11.31
N SER A 208 11.22 3.55 -11.91
CA SER A 208 11.74 3.47 -13.25
C SER A 208 12.83 2.41 -13.35
N ASP A 209 13.76 2.34 -12.40
CA ASP A 209 14.84 1.35 -12.38
C ASP A 209 14.31 -0.08 -12.33
N VAL A 210 13.34 -0.40 -11.47
CA VAL A 210 12.75 -1.75 -11.41
C VAL A 210 11.90 -2.04 -12.65
N GLN A 211 11.20 -1.06 -13.20
CA GLN A 211 10.47 -1.25 -14.44
C GLN A 211 11.42 -1.45 -15.64
N GLU A 212 12.49 -0.68 -15.73
CA GLU A 212 13.51 -0.82 -16.76
C GLU A 212 14.25 -2.14 -16.63
N LEU A 213 14.60 -2.55 -15.40
CA LEU A 213 15.14 -3.88 -15.10
C LEU A 213 14.18 -4.99 -15.56
N ARG A 214 12.90 -4.91 -15.19
CA ARG A 214 11.88 -5.88 -15.61
C ARG A 214 11.77 -5.93 -17.15
N ASN A 215 11.80 -4.79 -17.82
CA ASN A 215 11.77 -4.74 -19.28
C ASN A 215 13.04 -5.39 -19.87
N SER A 216 14.21 -5.09 -19.35
CA SER A 216 15.48 -5.67 -19.78
C SER A 216 15.51 -7.20 -19.60
N ILE A 217 15.00 -7.69 -18.48
CA ILE A 217 14.84 -9.13 -18.24
C ILE A 217 13.84 -9.76 -19.23
N SER A 218 12.69 -9.10 -19.46
CA SER A 218 11.61 -9.62 -20.33
C SER A 218 12.03 -9.67 -21.80
N HIS A 219 12.87 -8.77 -22.25
CA HIS A 219 13.38 -8.68 -23.63
C HIS A 219 14.75 -9.36 -23.79
N ALA A 220 15.20 -10.11 -22.78
CA ALA A 220 16.48 -10.81 -22.78
C ALA A 220 17.68 -9.92 -23.17
N CYS A 221 17.68 -8.67 -22.68
CA CYS A 221 18.80 -7.75 -22.87
C CYS A 221 20.07 -8.31 -22.24
N GLY A 222 21.24 -7.88 -22.73
CA GLY A 222 22.53 -8.38 -22.27
C GLY A 222 22.70 -8.20 -20.76
N VAL A 223 23.19 -9.28 -20.12
CA VAL A 223 23.52 -9.30 -18.68
C VAL A 223 24.97 -9.64 -18.50
N LYS A 224 25.71 -8.81 -17.77
CA LYS A 224 27.10 -9.07 -17.36
C LYS A 224 27.13 -9.36 -15.87
N ARG A 225 27.86 -10.39 -15.44
CA ARG A 225 28.04 -10.76 -14.04
C ARG A 225 29.53 -10.80 -13.71
N GLU A 226 30.00 -9.79 -13.01
CA GLU A 226 31.42 -9.64 -12.66
C GLU A 226 31.55 -9.56 -11.12
N GLY A 227 32.24 -10.54 -10.55
CA GLY A 227 32.36 -10.65 -9.11
C GLY A 227 30.99 -10.70 -8.43
N LYS A 228 30.64 -9.67 -7.65
CA LYS A 228 29.33 -9.53 -6.96
C LYS A 228 28.41 -8.54 -7.66
N GLN A 229 28.79 -8.02 -8.80
CA GLN A 229 27.98 -7.06 -9.56
C GLN A 229 27.21 -7.76 -10.67
N ILE A 230 26.00 -7.32 -10.89
CA ILE A 230 25.10 -7.74 -11.96
C ILE A 230 24.69 -6.49 -12.71
N THR A 231 25.07 -6.40 -13.98
CA THR A 231 24.80 -5.26 -14.85
C THR A 231 23.87 -5.69 -15.98
N PHE A 232 22.78 -4.97 -16.14
CA PHE A 232 21.79 -5.16 -17.19
C PHE A 232 21.89 -4.05 -18.22
N ALA A 233 21.95 -4.39 -19.51
CA ALA A 233 21.73 -3.44 -20.58
C ALA A 233 20.24 -3.02 -20.60
N LEU A 234 19.97 -1.73 -20.82
CA LEU A 234 18.59 -1.24 -20.88
C LEU A 234 17.96 -1.50 -22.24
N TYR A 235 16.66 -1.84 -22.23
CA TYR A 235 15.91 -2.20 -23.45
C TYR A 235 15.84 -1.05 -24.46
N ASP A 236 15.51 0.16 -24.00
CA ASP A 236 15.28 1.33 -24.86
C ASP A 236 16.47 2.31 -24.93
N ARG A 237 17.58 2.02 -24.25
CA ARG A 237 18.70 2.95 -24.09
C ARG A 237 20.03 2.23 -24.29
N VAL A 238 20.45 2.17 -25.54
CA VAL A 238 21.59 1.35 -26.01
C VAL A 238 22.93 1.61 -25.32
N GLN A 239 23.06 2.68 -24.54
CA GLN A 239 24.31 3.05 -23.84
C GLN A 239 24.15 3.15 -22.30
N GLU A 240 22.95 2.91 -21.76
CA GLU A 240 22.72 2.98 -20.33
C GLU A 240 22.64 1.57 -19.75
N GLU A 241 23.21 1.39 -18.56
CA GLU A 241 23.24 0.13 -17.85
C GLU A 241 22.72 0.32 -16.41
N LEU A 242 22.00 -0.69 -15.91
CA LEU A 242 21.63 -0.78 -14.49
C LEU A 242 22.54 -1.78 -13.79
N THR A 243 23.23 -1.36 -12.74
CA THR A 243 24.13 -2.22 -11.98
C THR A 243 23.63 -2.36 -10.54
N TYR A 244 23.53 -3.60 -10.07
CA TYR A 244 23.18 -3.98 -8.72
C TYR A 244 24.31 -4.78 -8.06
N ASP A 245 24.47 -4.62 -6.75
CA ASP A 245 25.15 -5.66 -5.96
C ASP A 245 24.27 -6.93 -5.97
N GLU A 246 24.88 -8.11 -6.01
CA GLU A 246 24.18 -9.38 -6.07
C GLU A 246 23.18 -9.56 -4.91
N LYS A 247 23.49 -9.06 -3.72
CA LYS A 247 22.57 -9.07 -2.58
C LYS A 247 21.40 -8.12 -2.77
N GLU A 248 21.65 -6.94 -3.31
CA GLU A 248 20.60 -5.97 -3.64
C GLU A 248 19.62 -6.57 -4.66
N PHE A 249 20.16 -7.20 -5.72
CA PHE A 249 19.34 -7.86 -6.73
C PHE A 249 18.43 -8.95 -6.13
N TYR A 250 18.96 -9.82 -5.26
CA TYR A 250 18.16 -10.86 -4.60
C TYR A 250 17.14 -10.31 -3.60
N TYR A 251 17.27 -9.07 -3.16
CA TYR A 251 16.29 -8.42 -2.29
C TYR A 251 15.18 -7.67 -3.04
N LEU A 252 15.29 -7.44 -4.34
CA LEU A 252 14.27 -6.72 -5.11
C LEU A 252 12.85 -7.31 -5.00
N PRO A 253 12.63 -8.64 -5.07
CA PRO A 253 11.31 -9.23 -4.89
C PRO A 253 10.67 -8.90 -3.53
N PHE A 254 11.46 -8.92 -2.47
CA PHE A 254 10.99 -8.51 -1.14
C PHE A 254 10.58 -7.03 -1.11
N PHE A 255 11.37 -6.19 -1.75
CA PHE A 255 11.09 -4.78 -1.87
C PHE A 255 9.75 -4.53 -2.57
N ILE A 256 9.48 -5.19 -3.68
CA ILE A 256 8.22 -5.06 -4.43
C ILE A 256 7.01 -5.41 -3.52
N VAL A 257 7.10 -6.47 -2.74
CA VAL A 257 6.03 -6.90 -1.84
C VAL A 257 5.84 -5.93 -0.68
N GLU A 258 6.93 -5.44 -0.07
CA GLU A 258 6.84 -4.45 1.00
C GLU A 258 6.20 -3.14 0.50
N LYS A 259 6.49 -2.74 -0.72
CA LYS A 259 5.87 -1.59 -1.36
C LYS A 259 4.35 -1.76 -1.52
N THR A 260 3.91 -2.95 -1.94
CA THR A 260 2.49 -3.30 -2.01
C THR A 260 1.82 -3.20 -0.64
N ARG A 261 2.42 -3.79 0.39
CA ARG A 261 1.91 -3.74 1.76
C ARG A 261 1.82 -2.31 2.30
N PHE A 262 2.81 -1.48 1.98
CA PHE A 262 2.80 -0.08 2.39
C PHE A 262 1.62 0.68 1.78
N VAL A 263 1.35 0.52 0.49
CA VAL A 263 0.18 1.14 -0.17
C VAL A 263 -1.13 0.70 0.51
N PHE A 264 -1.29 -0.59 0.81
CA PHE A 264 -2.48 -1.10 1.49
C PHE A 264 -2.61 -0.55 2.92
N ALA A 265 -1.51 -0.51 3.68
CA ALA A 265 -1.52 0.03 5.03
C ALA A 265 -1.89 1.52 5.04
N MET A 266 -1.38 2.31 4.09
CA MET A 266 -1.72 3.72 3.97
C MET A 266 -3.20 3.93 3.64
N MET A 267 -3.77 3.14 2.73
CA MET A 267 -5.21 3.23 2.43
C MET A 267 -6.07 2.85 3.63
N SER A 268 -5.67 1.83 4.39
CA SER A 268 -6.36 1.46 5.63
C SER A 268 -6.36 2.61 6.66
N LEU A 269 -5.23 3.34 6.79
CA LEU A 269 -5.14 4.51 7.66
C LEU A 269 -6.05 5.65 7.18
N ILE A 270 -6.16 5.86 5.86
CA ILE A 270 -7.06 6.86 5.28
C ILE A 270 -8.51 6.53 5.64
N HIS A 271 -8.93 5.27 5.51
CA HIS A 271 -10.28 4.84 5.88
C HIS A 271 -10.58 5.09 7.36
N LEU A 272 -9.63 4.77 8.23
CA LEU A 272 -9.79 4.99 9.67
C LEU A 272 -9.88 6.48 10.01
N ASP A 273 -9.02 7.32 9.41
CA ASP A 273 -9.06 8.78 9.62
C ASP A 273 -10.40 9.37 9.21
N ILE A 274 -10.93 8.93 8.07
CA ILE A 274 -12.25 9.35 7.58
C ILE A 274 -13.34 8.93 8.56
N GLY A 275 -13.34 7.67 8.99
CA GLY A 275 -14.31 7.17 9.96
C GLY A 275 -14.28 7.94 11.28
N ILE A 276 -13.10 8.24 11.81
CA ILE A 276 -12.93 9.03 13.04
C ILE A 276 -13.48 10.44 12.87
N ARG A 277 -13.21 11.09 11.74
CA ARG A 277 -13.74 12.43 11.44
C ARG A 277 -15.24 12.46 11.26
N LEU A 278 -15.82 11.41 10.68
CA LEU A 278 -17.26 11.27 10.58
C LEU A 278 -17.92 11.18 11.96
N ILE A 279 -17.34 10.39 12.86
CA ILE A 279 -17.86 10.31 14.24
C ILE A 279 -17.75 11.66 14.94
N GLN A 280 -16.64 12.36 14.79
CA GLN A 280 -16.41 13.68 15.40
C GLN A 280 -17.43 14.75 14.92
N ASN A 281 -17.80 14.70 13.65
CA ASN A 281 -18.63 15.71 13.01
C ASN A 281 -20.05 15.23 12.73
N TYR A 282 -20.43 14.04 13.24
CA TYR A 282 -21.69 13.40 12.90
C TYR A 282 -22.91 14.32 13.13
N ASP A 283 -22.93 15.01 14.25
CA ASP A 283 -24.05 15.89 14.63
C ASP A 283 -24.16 17.15 13.75
N ASN A 284 -23.13 17.45 12.95
CA ASN A 284 -23.09 18.56 11.99
C ASN A 284 -23.37 18.11 10.55
N ILE A 285 -23.55 16.81 10.32
CA ILE A 285 -23.81 16.27 8.98
C ILE A 285 -25.28 16.50 8.65
N VAL A 286 -25.54 17.28 7.62
CA VAL A 286 -26.90 17.43 7.07
C VAL A 286 -27.14 16.28 6.11
N PHE A 287 -28.04 15.39 6.48
CA PHE A 287 -28.53 14.36 5.58
C PHE A 287 -29.61 14.98 4.71
N ASP A 288 -29.40 15.02 3.40
CA ASP A 288 -30.48 15.38 2.47
C ASP A 288 -31.61 14.36 2.63
N ASN A 289 -32.73 14.80 3.15
CA ASN A 289 -33.95 14.01 3.19
C ASN A 289 -34.41 13.81 1.74
N GLU A 290 -34.24 12.59 1.22
CA GLU A 290 -34.89 12.14 -0.03
C GLU A 290 -36.41 12.06 0.16
#